data_d027e88ac7ef70e738498abcf7c94892
#
_entry.id   d027e88ac7ef70e738498abcf7c94892
#
_cell.length_a   1.000
_cell.length_b   1.000
_cell.length_c   1.000
_cell.angle_alpha   90.00
_cell.angle_beta   90.00
_cell.angle_gamma   90.00
#
_symmetry.space_group_name_H-M   'P 1'
#
loop_
_entity.id
_entity.type
_entity.pdbx_description
1 polymer ?
#
loop_
_entity_poly.entity_id
_entity_poly.type
_entity_poly.pdbx_seq_one_letter_code
_entity_poly.pdbx_strand_id
1 'polypeptide(L)' 'MATPLTPRTHTSAELRAERTKVVKQMSPLGVDGLRRLRAADALDVKEADLLDRYESLTWLIEG' A
#
# COMPACT_ATOMS: atom_id res chain seq x y z
N MET A 1 -9.30 13.02 30.00
CA MET A 1 -9.35 12.65 29.57
C MET A 1 -9.03 11.99 28.87
N ALA A 2 -8.88 11.54 28.58
CA ALA A 2 -8.77 10.86 28.00
C ALA A 2 -8.62 10.63 27.01
N THR A 3 -8.23 10.31 26.52
CA THR A 3 -8.09 10.04 25.58
C THR A 3 -8.10 9.21 25.01
N PRO A 4 -8.19 9.04 24.41
CA PRO A 4 -8.29 8.13 23.84
C PRO A 4 -7.66 7.48 23.17
N LEU A 5 -7.43 7.12 23.10
CA LEU A 5 -6.85 6.46 22.55
C LEU A 5 -7.07 5.86 21.60
N THR A 6 -7.45 5.99 21.28
CA THR A 6 -7.74 5.38 20.40
C THR A 6 -7.06 5.15 19.43
N PRO A 7 -6.84 4.44 19.11
CA PRO A 7 -6.02 4.03 18.16
C PRO A 7 -6.38 4.41 16.89
N ARG A 8 -6.16 4.85 16.61
CA ARG A 8 -6.41 4.91 15.57
C ARG A 8 -6.53 4.58 14.67
N THR A 9 -6.81 4.73 14.63
CA THR A 9 -7.03 3.83 13.66
C THR A 9 -7.56 4.44 12.44
N HIS A 10 -7.21 3.90 11.34
CA HIS A 10 -7.65 4.41 10.06
C HIS A 10 -8.99 3.82 9.70
N THR A 11 -9.88 4.63 9.14
CA THR A 11 -11.12 4.12 8.57
C THR A 11 -10.82 3.41 7.26
N SER A 12 -11.78 2.62 6.81
CA SER A 12 -11.66 1.96 5.50
C SER A 12 -11.46 2.98 4.38
N ALA A 13 -12.16 4.11 4.48
CA ALA A 13 -12.03 5.15 3.46
C ALA A 13 -10.62 5.72 3.44
N GLU A 14 -10.02 5.92 4.61
CA GLU A 14 -8.65 6.42 4.70
C GLU A 14 -7.65 5.42 4.13
N LEU A 15 -7.82 4.16 4.45
CA LEU A 15 -6.94 3.12 3.94
C LEU A 15 -7.03 3.01 2.42
N ARG A 16 -8.23 3.11 1.88
CA ARG A 16 -8.41 3.08 0.43
C ARG A 16 -7.79 4.28 -0.26
N ALA A 17 -7.90 5.46 0.36
CA ALA A 17 -7.28 6.66 -0.18
C ALA A 17 -5.76 6.52 -0.19
N GLU A 18 -5.21 5.98 0.86
CA GLU A 18 -3.78 5.72 0.95
C GLU A 18 -3.34 4.73 -0.12
N ARG A 19 -4.10 3.67 -0.29
CA ARG A 19 -3.79 2.67 -1.32
C ARG A 19 -3.82 3.29 -2.71
N THR A 20 -4.78 4.17 -2.97
CA THR A 20 -4.86 4.86 -4.25
C THR A 20 -3.62 5.70 -4.50
N LYS A 21 -3.13 6.39 -3.47
CA LYS A 21 -1.90 7.18 -3.59
C LYS A 21 -0.70 6.30 -3.93
N VAL A 22 -0.61 5.16 -3.27
CA VAL A 22 0.48 4.22 -3.52
C VAL A 22 0.43 3.71 -4.96
N VAL A 23 -0.76 3.35 -5.44
CA VAL A 23 -0.93 2.88 -6.81
C VAL A 23 -0.52 3.96 -7.81
N LYS A 24 -0.87 5.20 -7.53
CA LYS A 24 -0.46 6.31 -8.41
C LYS A 24 1.06 6.43 -8.48
N GLN A 25 1.73 6.21 -7.38
CA GLN A 25 3.19 6.27 -7.36
C GLN A 25 3.83 5.11 -8.11
N MET A 26 3.09 4.04 -8.31
CA MET A 26 3.57 2.91 -9.09
C MET A 26 3.52 3.15 -10.60
N SER A 27 2.77 4.18 -11.03
CA SER A 27 2.65 4.48 -12.46
C SER A 27 4.02 4.67 -13.10
N PRO A 28 4.15 4.25 -14.35
CA PRO A 28 3.12 3.72 -15.25
C PRO A 28 2.90 2.22 -15.13
N LEU A 29 3.72 1.53 -14.36
CA LEU A 29 3.68 0.07 -14.33
C LEU A 29 2.48 -0.50 -13.60
N GLY A 30 2.09 0.13 -12.49
CA GLY A 30 1.00 -0.36 -11.67
C GLY A 30 1.37 -1.59 -10.87
N VAL A 31 0.37 -2.11 -10.14
CA VAL A 31 0.58 -3.26 -9.26
C VAL A 31 1.04 -4.47 -10.04
N ASP A 32 0.40 -4.76 -11.15
CA ASP A 32 0.74 -5.95 -11.94
C ASP A 32 2.14 -5.85 -12.50
N GLY A 33 2.52 -4.66 -12.98
CA GLY A 33 3.86 -4.45 -13.50
C GLY A 33 4.92 -4.67 -12.44
N LEU A 34 4.69 -4.12 -11.23
CA LEU A 34 5.64 -4.31 -10.14
C LEU A 34 5.71 -5.76 -9.69
N ARG A 35 4.58 -6.46 -9.69
CA ARG A 35 4.59 -7.88 -9.33
C ARG A 35 5.39 -8.71 -10.33
N ARG A 36 5.31 -8.37 -11.61
CA ARG A 36 6.12 -9.04 -12.64
C ARG A 36 7.60 -8.79 -12.43
N LEU A 37 7.93 -7.54 -12.09
CA LEU A 37 9.32 -7.21 -11.80
C LEU A 37 9.83 -7.96 -10.57
N ARG A 38 8.97 -8.07 -9.55
CA ARG A 38 9.33 -8.82 -8.35
C ARG A 38 9.59 -10.29 -8.68
N ALA A 39 8.74 -10.87 -9.51
CA ALA A 39 8.91 -12.27 -9.91
C ALA A 39 10.20 -12.48 -10.70
N ALA A 40 10.64 -11.45 -11.40
CA ALA A 40 11.88 -11.48 -12.16
C ALA A 40 13.08 -11.02 -11.35
N ASP A 41 12.87 -10.70 -10.07
CA ASP A 41 13.90 -10.18 -9.17
C ASP A 41 14.51 -8.88 -9.69
N ALA A 42 13.67 -8.03 -10.26
CA ALA A 42 14.09 -6.80 -10.93
C ALA A 42 13.52 -5.53 -10.29
N LEU A 43 12.89 -5.65 -9.11
CA LEU A 43 12.40 -4.47 -8.40
C LEU A 43 13.54 -3.70 -7.77
N ASP A 44 13.48 -2.37 -7.88
CA ASP A 44 14.39 -1.56 -7.08
C ASP A 44 13.77 -1.35 -5.68
N VAL A 45 14.53 -0.69 -4.80
CA VAL A 45 14.13 -0.52 -3.41
C VAL A 45 12.83 0.27 -3.30
N LYS A 46 12.69 1.33 -4.08
CA LYS A 46 11.49 2.16 -4.01
C LYS A 46 10.26 1.41 -4.50
N GLU A 47 10.43 0.66 -5.57
CA GLU A 47 9.33 -0.12 -6.12
C GLU A 47 8.91 -1.22 -5.16
N ALA A 48 9.89 -1.86 -4.53
CA ALA A 48 9.60 -2.89 -3.54
C ALA A 48 8.84 -2.31 -2.36
N ASP A 49 9.23 -1.13 -1.89
CA ASP A 49 8.53 -0.45 -0.79
C ASP A 49 7.09 -0.13 -1.16
N LEU A 50 6.86 0.37 -2.36
CA LEU A 50 5.52 0.69 -2.82
C LEU A 50 4.65 -0.56 -2.88
N LEU A 51 5.19 -1.64 -3.39
CA LEU A 51 4.45 -2.89 -3.51
C LEU A 51 4.12 -3.45 -2.13
N ASP A 52 5.09 -3.44 -1.22
CA ASP A 52 4.87 -3.89 0.15
C ASP A 52 3.80 -3.07 0.84
N ARG A 53 3.84 -1.76 0.66
CA ARG A 53 2.85 -0.87 1.26
C ARG A 53 1.47 -1.13 0.68
N TYR A 54 1.39 -1.34 -0.62
CA TYR A 54 0.13 -1.67 -1.27
C TYR A 54 -0.45 -2.97 -0.70
N GLU A 55 0.38 -3.98 -0.55
CA GLU A 55 -0.07 -5.27 -0.04
C GLU A 55 -0.52 -5.18 1.42
N SER A 56 0.22 -4.42 2.22
CA SER A 56 -0.17 -4.20 3.61
C SER A 56 -1.51 -3.47 3.73
N LEU A 57 -1.69 -2.43 2.92
CA LEU A 57 -2.95 -1.69 2.92
C LEU A 57 -4.11 -2.55 2.46
N THR A 58 -3.89 -3.36 1.44
CA THR A 58 -4.92 -4.27 0.95
C THR A 58 -5.31 -5.26 2.04
N TRP A 59 -4.32 -5.79 2.73
CA TRP A 59 -4.58 -6.72 3.83
C TRP A 59 -5.40 -6.05 4.93
N LEU A 60 -5.06 -4.82 5.30
CA LEU A 60 -5.78 -4.07 6.33
C LEU A 60 -7.23 -3.77 5.91
N ILE A 61 -7.43 -3.46 4.64
CA ILE A 61 -8.76 -3.13 4.13
C ILE A 61 -9.64 -4.37 4.07
N GLU A 62 -9.08 -5.47 3.63
CA GLU A 62 -9.85 -6.69 3.42
C GLU A 62 -9.94 -7.56 4.66
N GLY A 63 -9.15 -7.26 5.59
CA GLY A 63 -9.24 -7.95 6.82
C GLY A 63 -8.37 -9.04 7.10
#